data_59129f528d6962796767b17ac5b0d3d7
#
_entry.id   59129f528d6962796767b17ac5b0d3d7
#
_cell.length_a   1.000
_cell.length_b   1.000
_cell.length_c   1.000
_cell.angle_alpha   90.00
_cell.angle_beta   90.00
_cell.angle_gamma   90.00
#
_symmetry.space_group_name_H-M   'P 1'
#
loop_
_entity.id
_entity.type
_entity.pdbx_description
1 polymer ?
#
loop_
_entity_poly.entity_id
_entity_poly.type
_entity_poly.pdbx_seq_one_letter_code
_entity_poly.pdbx_strand_id
1 'polypeptide(L)'
;DLYTLIVGSIFYKLAGLLLPIIYMIMASNNLISGQVDSGSMAYVLSTSIKRKTVALTQAVYLVGSLLAMFLLTTATGCVCLAIVGTDIGLTYGKLLLLNLGAFLVLFALSGLNFFTSCYFDRSKSSMAIGGGLSIFALVAAMLGLFGSPVIPKVVRLDSLNYFNYTTIISMFDVVSIMDGTT
;
A
#
# COMPACT_ATOMS: atom_id res chain seq x y z
N ASP A 1 7.33 25.41 1.05
CA ASP A 1 6.39 25.98 0.12
C ASP A 1 5.15 25.11 -0.02
N LEU A 2 3.96 25.75 0.15
CA LEU A 2 2.66 25.05 0.15
C LEU A 2 2.43 24.19 -1.11
N TYR A 3 2.93 24.64 -2.23
CA TYR A 3 2.81 23.94 -3.51
C TYR A 3 3.58 22.63 -3.51
N THR A 4 4.80 22.62 -2.99
CA THR A 4 5.66 21.42 -2.92
C THR A 4 5.08 20.37 -1.95
N LEU A 5 4.52 20.84 -0.82
CA LEU A 5 3.86 19.95 0.16
C LEU A 5 2.58 19.32 -0.41
N ILE A 6 1.72 20.11 -1.07
CA ILE A 6 0.47 19.59 -1.63
C ILE A 6 0.75 18.63 -2.79
N VAL A 7 1.60 19.02 -3.74
CA VAL A 7 1.93 18.19 -4.91
C VAL A 7 2.70 16.93 -4.48
N GLY A 8 3.68 17.05 -3.58
CA GLY A 8 4.43 15.92 -3.06
C GLY A 8 3.55 14.94 -2.29
N SER A 9 2.66 15.44 -1.42
CA SER A 9 1.76 14.60 -0.63
C SER A 9 0.72 13.90 -1.51
N ILE A 10 0.12 14.62 -2.47
CA ILE A 10 -0.88 14.03 -3.38
C ILE A 10 -0.21 13.00 -4.28
N PHE A 11 0.95 13.32 -4.86
CA PHE A 11 1.67 12.40 -5.74
C PHE A 11 2.09 11.14 -4.99
N TYR A 12 2.66 11.27 -3.78
CA TYR A 12 3.13 10.12 -3.00
C TYR A 12 1.97 9.26 -2.47
N LYS A 13 0.88 9.87 -1.99
CA LYS A 13 -0.31 9.13 -1.55
C LYS A 13 -1.09 8.53 -2.72
N LEU A 14 -1.21 9.24 -3.84
CA LEU A 14 -1.96 8.73 -4.97
C LEU A 14 -1.14 7.72 -5.79
N ALA A 15 -0.05 8.15 -6.42
CA ALA A 15 0.72 7.29 -7.30
C ALA A 15 1.56 6.26 -6.52
N GLY A 16 2.18 6.67 -5.42
CA GLY A 16 3.05 5.82 -4.61
C GLY A 16 2.33 4.70 -3.84
N LEU A 17 1.04 4.87 -3.54
CA LEU A 17 0.23 3.82 -2.89
C LEU A 17 -0.71 3.10 -3.86
N LEU A 18 -1.29 3.80 -4.84
CA LEU A 18 -2.28 3.21 -5.75
C LEU A 18 -1.69 2.07 -6.59
N LEU A 19 -0.54 2.29 -7.21
CA LEU A 19 0.11 1.25 -8.04
C LEU A 19 0.47 0.00 -7.23
N PRO A 20 1.14 0.10 -6.06
CA PRO A 20 1.38 -1.06 -5.21
C PRO A 20 0.10 -1.76 -4.71
N ILE A 21 -0.97 -1.01 -4.39
CA ILE A 21 -2.24 -1.60 -3.97
C ILE A 21 -2.84 -2.45 -5.09
N ILE A 22 -2.88 -1.93 -6.33
CA ILE A 22 -3.36 -2.70 -7.49
C ILE A 22 -2.54 -3.97 -7.67
N TYR A 23 -1.22 -3.86 -7.60
CA TYR A 23 -0.33 -5.01 -7.68
C TYR A 23 -0.65 -6.05 -6.59
N MET A 24 -0.81 -5.62 -5.33
CA MET A 24 -1.11 -6.49 -4.20
C MET A 24 -2.44 -7.22 -4.34
N ILE A 25 -3.48 -6.52 -4.81
CA ILE A 25 -4.79 -7.13 -5.05
C ILE A 25 -4.66 -8.24 -6.09
N MET A 26 -4.02 -7.96 -7.22
CA MET A 26 -3.84 -8.94 -8.30
C MET A 26 -2.94 -10.10 -7.88
N ALA A 27 -1.80 -9.81 -7.24
CA ALA A 27 -0.87 -10.83 -6.81
C ALA A 27 -1.49 -11.76 -5.76
N SER A 28 -2.08 -11.22 -4.70
CA SER A 28 -2.77 -12.00 -3.66
C SER A 28 -3.85 -12.91 -4.24
N ASN A 29 -4.65 -12.38 -5.16
CA ASN A 29 -5.73 -13.14 -5.78
C ASN A 29 -5.18 -14.28 -6.64
N ASN A 30 -4.17 -14.02 -7.47
CA ASN A 30 -3.59 -15.02 -8.37
C ASN A 30 -2.84 -16.12 -7.63
N LEU A 31 -2.32 -15.82 -6.45
CA LEU A 31 -1.54 -16.78 -5.67
C LEU A 31 -2.39 -17.92 -5.09
N ILE A 32 -3.63 -17.68 -4.67
CA ILE A 32 -4.46 -18.70 -4.05
C ILE A 32 -5.81 -18.84 -4.74
N SER A 33 -6.73 -17.86 -4.62
CA SER A 33 -8.09 -18.03 -5.13
C SER A 33 -8.15 -18.17 -6.65
N GLY A 34 -7.23 -17.53 -7.39
CA GLY A 34 -7.10 -17.72 -8.83
C GLY A 34 -6.66 -19.14 -9.21
N GLN A 35 -5.78 -19.75 -8.42
CA GLN A 35 -5.36 -21.15 -8.64
C GLN A 35 -6.45 -22.15 -8.25
N VAL A 36 -7.23 -21.84 -7.20
CA VAL A 36 -8.38 -22.67 -6.80
C VAL A 36 -9.47 -22.60 -7.86
N ASP A 37 -9.82 -21.41 -8.31
CA ASP A 37 -10.89 -21.16 -9.28
C ASP A 37 -10.58 -21.77 -10.66
N SER A 38 -9.32 -21.73 -11.08
CA SER A 38 -8.84 -22.37 -12.32
C SER A 38 -8.65 -23.89 -12.22
N GLY A 39 -8.76 -24.45 -11.02
CA GLY A 39 -8.50 -25.88 -10.76
C GLY A 39 -7.01 -26.27 -10.73
N SER A 40 -6.08 -25.33 -11.01
CA SER A 40 -4.64 -25.61 -11.00
C SER A 40 -4.11 -26.04 -9.62
N MET A 41 -4.75 -25.58 -8.54
CA MET A 41 -4.45 -25.99 -7.17
C MET A 41 -4.61 -27.51 -6.97
N ALA A 42 -5.51 -28.16 -7.69
CA ALA A 42 -5.70 -29.61 -7.60
C ALA A 42 -4.45 -30.39 -8.04
N TYR A 43 -3.72 -29.92 -9.04
CA TYR A 43 -2.47 -30.52 -9.48
C TYR A 43 -1.37 -30.38 -8.43
N VAL A 44 -1.28 -29.23 -7.77
CA VAL A 44 -0.30 -29.00 -6.69
C VAL A 44 -0.60 -29.88 -5.49
N LEU A 45 -1.87 -30.02 -5.12
CA LEU A 45 -2.32 -30.83 -3.99
C LEU A 45 -2.35 -32.33 -4.27
N SER A 46 -2.24 -32.78 -5.53
CA SER A 46 -2.07 -34.20 -5.88
C SER A 46 -0.69 -34.73 -5.51
N THR A 47 0.28 -33.84 -5.30
CA THR A 47 1.59 -34.19 -4.78
C THR A 47 1.52 -34.33 -3.23
N SER A 48 2.54 -34.92 -2.63
CA SER A 48 2.62 -35.13 -1.16
C SER A 48 2.78 -33.85 -0.32
N ILE A 49 2.49 -32.66 -0.91
CA ILE A 49 2.68 -31.35 -0.28
C ILE A 49 1.45 -31.00 0.56
N LYS A 50 1.69 -30.57 1.80
CA LYS A 50 0.62 -30.11 2.70
C LYS A 50 0.09 -28.74 2.29
N ARG A 51 -1.23 -28.53 2.37
CA ARG A 51 -1.88 -27.24 2.08
C ARG A 51 -1.25 -26.06 2.84
N LYS A 52 -0.85 -26.27 4.10
CA LYS A 52 -0.16 -25.26 4.92
C LYS A 52 1.17 -24.82 4.30
N THR A 53 1.92 -25.74 3.72
CA THR A 53 3.22 -25.42 3.07
C THR A 53 3.00 -24.58 1.83
N VAL A 54 1.99 -24.89 1.02
CA VAL A 54 1.64 -24.08 -0.16
C VAL A 54 1.26 -22.68 0.26
N ALA A 55 0.34 -22.52 1.22
CA ALA A 55 -0.08 -21.20 1.69
C ALA A 55 1.10 -20.38 2.26
N LEU A 56 1.97 -21.01 3.04
CA LEU A 56 3.14 -20.35 3.61
C LEU A 56 4.13 -19.90 2.53
N THR A 57 4.40 -20.74 1.54
CA THR A 57 5.28 -20.37 0.42
C THR A 57 4.71 -19.18 -0.37
N GLN A 58 3.41 -19.17 -0.58
CA GLN A 58 2.71 -18.08 -1.27
C GLN A 58 2.76 -16.77 -0.46
N ALA A 59 2.59 -16.86 0.86
CA ALA A 59 2.72 -15.72 1.76
C ALA A 59 4.15 -15.14 1.74
N VAL A 60 5.16 -16.01 1.81
CA VAL A 60 6.57 -15.60 1.73
C VAL A 60 6.89 -14.95 0.38
N TYR A 61 6.35 -15.48 -0.72
CA TYR A 61 6.50 -14.88 -2.04
C TYR A 61 5.88 -13.48 -2.11
N LEU A 62 4.67 -13.31 -1.57
CA LEU A 62 3.96 -12.02 -1.54
C LEU A 62 4.75 -10.97 -0.75
N VAL A 63 5.22 -11.32 0.44
CA VAL A 63 6.04 -10.44 1.28
C VAL A 63 7.38 -10.14 0.62
N GLY A 64 8.03 -11.15 0.05
CA GLY A 64 9.31 -10.99 -0.66
C GLY A 64 9.21 -10.07 -1.88
N SER A 65 8.13 -10.19 -2.66
CA SER A 65 7.88 -9.32 -3.81
C SER A 65 7.61 -7.87 -3.38
N LEU A 66 6.89 -7.67 -2.27
CA LEU A 66 6.65 -6.36 -1.68
C LEU A 66 7.96 -5.72 -1.21
N LEU A 67 8.80 -6.47 -0.50
CA LEU A 67 10.12 -6.02 -0.07
C LEU A 67 11.00 -5.63 -1.25
N ALA A 68 11.07 -6.47 -2.29
CA ALA A 68 11.86 -6.18 -3.48
C ALA A 68 11.40 -4.89 -4.18
N MET A 69 10.10 -4.68 -4.29
CA MET A 69 9.53 -3.46 -4.87
C MET A 69 9.93 -2.22 -4.05
N PHE A 70 9.86 -2.28 -2.72
CA PHE A 70 10.25 -1.15 -1.86
C PHE A 70 11.76 -0.91 -1.82
N LEU A 71 12.58 -1.94 -1.91
CA LEU A 71 14.03 -1.78 -2.05
C LEU A 71 14.38 -1.05 -3.36
N LEU A 72 13.73 -1.41 -4.47
CA LEU A 72 13.93 -0.74 -5.75
C LEU A 72 13.46 0.72 -5.72
N THR A 73 12.29 1.01 -5.15
CA THR A 73 11.79 2.39 -5.03
C THR A 73 12.68 3.23 -4.12
N THR A 74 13.17 2.67 -3.02
CA THR A 74 14.10 3.36 -2.12
C THR A 74 15.44 3.63 -2.80
N ALA A 75 15.99 2.64 -3.52
CA ALA A 75 17.25 2.82 -4.27
C ALA A 75 17.09 3.90 -5.35
N THR A 76 15.99 3.88 -6.11
CA THR A 76 15.71 4.92 -7.11
C THR A 76 15.56 6.29 -6.45
N GLY A 77 14.88 6.41 -5.32
CA GLY A 77 14.75 7.65 -4.56
C GLY A 77 16.09 8.18 -4.07
N CYS A 78 16.98 7.32 -3.59
CA CYS A 78 18.34 7.71 -3.18
C CYS A 78 19.17 8.21 -4.36
N VAL A 79 19.07 7.56 -5.53
CA VAL A 79 19.77 8.02 -6.75
C VAL A 79 19.24 9.38 -7.19
N CYS A 80 17.92 9.57 -7.19
CA CYS A 80 17.33 10.87 -7.52
C CYS A 80 17.79 11.97 -6.57
N LEU A 81 17.84 11.70 -5.26
CA LEU A 81 18.36 12.67 -4.27
C LEU A 81 19.85 12.98 -4.49
N ALA A 82 20.66 12.01 -4.90
CA ALA A 82 22.07 12.22 -5.20
C ALA A 82 22.27 13.12 -6.42
N ILE A 83 21.36 13.07 -7.40
CA ILE A 83 21.42 13.89 -8.62
C ILE A 83 20.89 15.32 -8.38
N VAL A 84 19.77 15.44 -7.68
CA VAL A 84 19.05 16.73 -7.48
C VAL A 84 19.63 17.52 -6.31
N GLY A 85 20.29 16.85 -5.36
CA GLY A 85 20.81 17.46 -4.12
C GLY A 85 19.74 17.53 -3.02
N THR A 86 20.20 17.84 -1.81
CA THR A 86 19.35 17.93 -0.60
C THR A 86 18.67 19.29 -0.42
N ASP A 87 18.83 20.21 -1.36
CA ASP A 87 18.32 21.59 -1.28
C ASP A 87 16.78 21.68 -1.32
N ILE A 88 16.11 20.61 -1.71
CA ILE A 88 14.65 20.48 -1.70
C ILE A 88 14.05 20.14 -0.32
N GLY A 89 14.83 20.19 0.77
CA GLY A 89 14.36 19.88 2.12
C GLY A 89 14.08 18.39 2.39
N LEU A 90 14.34 17.52 1.41
CA LEU A 90 14.19 16.08 1.53
C LEU A 90 15.54 15.46 1.89
N THR A 91 15.66 14.96 3.12
CA THR A 91 16.87 14.27 3.60
C THR A 91 16.73 12.76 3.37
N TYR A 92 17.85 12.04 3.22
CA TYR A 92 17.86 10.57 3.09
C TYR A 92 17.08 9.87 4.22
N GLY A 93 17.16 10.38 5.45
CA GLY A 93 16.41 9.85 6.58
C GLY A 93 14.88 9.99 6.42
N LYS A 94 14.42 11.14 5.95
CA LYS A 94 12.99 11.37 5.67
C LYS A 94 12.48 10.48 4.54
N LEU A 95 13.27 10.30 3.48
CA LEU A 95 12.94 9.39 2.38
C LEU A 95 12.80 7.94 2.86
N LEU A 96 13.74 7.47 3.68
CA LEU A 96 13.67 6.13 4.26
C LEU A 96 12.44 5.96 5.15
N LEU A 97 12.12 6.95 5.98
CA LEU A 97 10.96 6.92 6.86
C LEU A 97 9.64 6.89 6.06
N LEU A 98 9.54 7.68 4.98
CA LEU A 98 8.40 7.68 4.08
C LEU A 98 8.21 6.31 3.40
N ASN A 99 9.29 5.73 2.87
CA ASN A 99 9.22 4.41 2.25
C ASN A 99 8.87 3.32 3.28
N LEU A 100 9.43 3.37 4.49
CA LEU A 100 9.10 2.42 5.55
C LEU A 100 7.63 2.52 5.97
N GLY A 101 7.11 3.73 6.14
CA GLY A 101 5.69 3.94 6.45
C GLY A 101 4.76 3.40 5.37
N ALA A 102 5.05 3.70 4.10
CA ALA A 102 4.31 3.17 2.96
C ALA A 102 4.38 1.63 2.90
N PHE A 103 5.56 1.05 3.14
CA PHE A 103 5.74 -0.40 3.21
C PHE A 103 4.86 -1.04 4.29
N LEU A 104 4.83 -0.49 5.51
CA LEU A 104 4.03 -1.03 6.61
C LEU A 104 2.53 -1.01 6.31
N VAL A 105 2.03 0.07 5.72
CA VAL A 105 0.63 0.18 5.29
C VAL A 105 0.30 -0.87 4.23
N LEU A 106 1.15 -0.99 3.21
CA LEU A 106 0.94 -1.97 2.13
C LEU A 106 1.11 -3.40 2.62
N PHE A 107 1.98 -3.65 3.59
CA PHE A 107 2.10 -4.94 4.25
C PHE A 107 0.80 -5.33 4.96
N ALA A 108 0.19 -4.40 5.70
CA ALA A 108 -1.10 -4.64 6.35
C ALA A 108 -2.22 -4.93 5.33
N LEU A 109 -2.31 -4.12 4.25
CA LEU A 109 -3.30 -4.34 3.19
C LEU A 109 -3.05 -5.65 2.42
N SER A 110 -1.78 -6.02 2.19
CA SER A 110 -1.44 -7.30 1.56
C SER A 110 -1.88 -8.49 2.40
N GLY A 111 -1.74 -8.40 3.72
CA GLY A 111 -2.25 -9.41 4.66
C GLY A 111 -3.76 -9.58 4.58
N LEU A 112 -4.52 -8.48 4.50
CA LEU A 112 -5.97 -8.51 4.31
C LEU A 112 -6.37 -9.15 2.98
N ASN A 113 -5.72 -8.75 1.88
CA ASN A 113 -5.97 -9.33 0.56
C ASN A 113 -5.60 -10.82 0.50
N PHE A 114 -4.49 -11.21 1.13
CA PHE A 114 -4.10 -12.61 1.23
C PHE A 114 -5.10 -13.43 2.05
N PHE A 115 -5.59 -12.88 3.17
CA PHE A 115 -6.61 -13.52 3.97
C PHE A 115 -7.90 -13.75 3.19
N THR A 116 -8.40 -12.73 2.47
CA THR A 116 -9.58 -12.88 1.61
C THR A 116 -9.36 -13.90 0.50
N SER A 117 -8.17 -13.95 -0.08
CA SER A 117 -7.80 -14.95 -1.09
C SER A 117 -7.78 -16.39 -0.53
N CYS A 118 -7.39 -16.56 0.73
CA CYS A 118 -7.45 -17.87 1.40
C CYS A 118 -8.87 -18.27 1.79
N TYR A 119 -9.75 -17.31 2.05
CA TYR A 119 -11.10 -17.55 2.54
C TYR A 119 -12.09 -17.86 1.42
N PHE A 120 -11.94 -17.20 0.27
CA PHE A 120 -12.85 -17.35 -0.87
C PHE A 120 -12.29 -18.29 -1.94
N ASP A 121 -13.05 -19.30 -2.33
CA ASP A 121 -12.68 -20.24 -3.40
C ASP A 121 -12.80 -19.64 -4.81
N ARG A 122 -13.57 -18.55 -4.95
CA ARG A 122 -13.77 -17.87 -6.24
C ARG A 122 -12.94 -16.61 -6.35
N SER A 123 -12.14 -16.51 -7.40
CA SER A 123 -11.30 -15.36 -7.72
C SER A 123 -12.07 -14.04 -7.74
N LYS A 124 -13.26 -14.01 -8.35
CA LYS A 124 -14.12 -12.82 -8.40
C LYS A 124 -14.54 -12.33 -7.02
N SER A 125 -14.93 -13.24 -6.11
CA SER A 125 -15.36 -12.88 -4.75
C SER A 125 -14.18 -12.38 -3.90
N SER A 126 -13.01 -13.02 -4.02
CA SER A 126 -11.78 -12.61 -3.36
C SER A 126 -11.36 -11.21 -3.79
N MET A 127 -11.32 -10.94 -5.11
CA MET A 127 -10.99 -9.61 -5.64
C MET A 127 -12.01 -8.55 -5.26
N ALA A 128 -13.30 -8.87 -5.26
CA ALA A 128 -14.35 -7.91 -4.93
C ALA A 128 -14.26 -7.47 -3.47
N ILE A 129 -14.03 -8.38 -2.53
CA ILE A 129 -13.98 -8.06 -1.10
C ILE A 129 -12.61 -7.53 -0.70
N GLY A 130 -11.52 -8.23 -1.02
CA GLY A 130 -10.16 -7.79 -0.68
C GLY A 130 -9.78 -6.51 -1.42
N GLY A 131 -10.02 -6.47 -2.74
CA GLY A 131 -9.78 -5.31 -3.57
C GLY A 131 -10.69 -4.14 -3.22
N GLY A 132 -11.97 -4.38 -3.02
CA GLY A 132 -12.95 -3.37 -2.59
C GLY A 132 -12.57 -2.72 -1.27
N LEU A 133 -12.16 -3.51 -0.27
CA LEU A 133 -11.71 -2.99 1.02
C LEU A 133 -10.41 -2.16 0.89
N SER A 134 -9.48 -2.61 0.06
CA SER A 134 -8.21 -1.89 -0.16
C SER A 134 -8.43 -0.56 -0.90
N ILE A 135 -9.29 -0.57 -1.93
CA ILE A 135 -9.65 0.66 -2.67
C ILE A 135 -10.45 1.61 -1.77
N PHE A 136 -11.39 1.07 -0.97
CA PHE A 136 -12.13 1.88 0.01
C PHE A 136 -11.17 2.55 1.00
N ALA A 137 -10.19 1.83 1.54
CA ALA A 137 -9.19 2.38 2.43
C ALA A 137 -8.38 3.51 1.76
N LEU A 138 -8.01 3.34 0.48
CA LEU A 138 -7.30 4.37 -0.28
C LEU A 138 -8.17 5.62 -0.50
N VAL A 139 -9.41 5.45 -0.94
CA VAL A 139 -10.36 6.56 -1.17
C VAL A 139 -10.63 7.30 0.14
N ALA A 140 -10.87 6.58 1.23
CA ALA A 140 -11.09 7.18 2.53
C ALA A 140 -9.86 7.97 3.03
N ALA A 141 -8.65 7.46 2.80
CA ALA A 141 -7.41 8.19 3.11
C ALA A 141 -7.25 9.45 2.26
N MET A 142 -7.66 9.41 1.00
CA MET A 142 -7.67 10.60 0.14
C MET A 142 -8.70 11.64 0.60
N LEU A 143 -9.92 11.20 0.94
CA LEU A 143 -10.95 12.09 1.51
C LEU A 143 -10.49 12.71 2.82
N GLY A 144 -9.84 11.92 3.67
CA GLY A 144 -9.24 12.40 4.92
C GLY A 144 -8.17 13.48 4.70
N LEU A 145 -7.41 13.42 3.60
CA LEU A 145 -6.45 14.46 3.24
C LEU A 145 -7.13 15.83 3.05
N PHE A 146 -8.33 15.87 2.41
CA PHE A 146 -9.10 17.10 2.25
C PHE A 146 -9.69 17.64 3.58
N GLY A 147 -9.78 16.82 4.62
CA GLY A 147 -10.13 17.23 5.99
C GLY A 147 -8.94 17.66 6.83
N SER A 148 -7.70 17.44 6.37
CA SER A 148 -6.49 17.71 7.16
C SER A 148 -6.16 19.21 7.23
N PRO A 149 -5.47 19.67 8.32
CA PRO A 149 -5.08 21.07 8.48
C PRO A 149 -4.06 21.58 7.45
N VAL A 150 -3.49 20.67 6.64
CA VAL A 150 -2.50 20.99 5.58
C VAL A 150 -3.13 21.73 4.40
N ILE A 151 -4.43 21.53 4.17
CA ILE A 151 -5.15 22.18 3.07
C ILE A 151 -5.69 23.55 3.51
N PRO A 152 -5.58 24.60 2.66
CA PRO A 152 -6.10 25.93 2.96
C PRO A 152 -7.60 25.88 3.34
N LYS A 153 -8.02 26.67 4.32
CA LYS A 153 -9.40 26.71 4.85
C LYS A 153 -10.49 26.89 3.78
N VAL A 154 -10.14 27.43 2.63
CA VAL A 154 -11.09 27.67 1.52
C VAL A 154 -11.59 26.38 0.86
N VAL A 155 -10.79 25.29 0.90
CA VAL A 155 -11.12 23.99 0.28
C VAL A 155 -11.31 22.90 1.33
N ARG A 156 -10.96 23.18 2.57
CA ARG A 156 -11.00 22.24 3.68
C ARG A 156 -12.45 21.97 4.14
N LEU A 157 -12.81 20.69 4.18
CA LEU A 157 -14.07 20.20 4.72
C LEU A 157 -13.80 19.44 6.02
N ASP A 158 -14.00 20.10 7.17
CA ASP A 158 -13.72 19.52 8.49
C ASP A 158 -14.48 18.20 8.76
N SER A 159 -15.65 18.01 8.14
CA SER A 159 -16.41 16.77 8.19
C SER A 159 -15.66 15.56 7.60
N LEU A 160 -14.74 15.78 6.67
CA LEU A 160 -13.95 14.70 6.06
C LEU A 160 -12.79 14.22 6.94
N ASN A 161 -12.50 14.94 8.04
CA ASN A 161 -11.46 14.52 8.99
C ASN A 161 -11.81 13.20 9.70
N TYR A 162 -13.09 12.85 9.81
CA TYR A 162 -13.52 11.54 10.35
C TYR A 162 -12.97 10.36 9.55
N PHE A 163 -12.75 10.50 8.25
CA PHE A 163 -12.16 9.46 7.42
C PHE A 163 -10.70 9.16 7.78
N ASN A 164 -9.98 10.10 8.39
CA ASN A 164 -8.62 9.85 8.89
C ASN A 164 -8.59 8.84 10.04
N TYR A 165 -9.66 8.70 10.80
CA TYR A 165 -9.75 7.72 11.89
C TYR A 165 -10.22 6.34 11.42
N THR A 166 -10.70 6.23 10.18
CA THR A 166 -11.34 5.00 9.67
C THR A 166 -10.37 4.10 8.93
N THR A 167 -9.21 4.58 8.49
CA THR A 167 -8.31 3.82 7.63
C THR A 167 -6.92 3.65 8.21
N ILE A 168 -6.32 2.48 7.96
CA ILE A 168 -4.93 2.17 8.31
C ILE A 168 -3.96 3.09 7.53
N ILE A 169 -4.34 3.52 6.33
CA ILE A 169 -3.53 4.40 5.47
C ILE A 169 -3.37 5.79 6.09
N SER A 170 -4.33 6.24 6.90
CA SER A 170 -4.23 7.54 7.58
C SER A 170 -3.18 7.57 8.68
N MET A 171 -2.78 6.42 9.22
CA MET A 171 -1.64 6.34 10.15
C MET A 171 -0.31 6.70 9.47
N PHE A 172 -0.29 6.66 8.12
CA PHE A 172 0.84 7.13 7.34
C PHE A 172 0.72 8.63 7.05
N ASP A 173 1.16 9.44 8.02
CA ASP A 173 1.14 10.91 7.90
C ASP A 173 2.43 11.41 7.22
N VAL A 174 2.36 11.52 5.90
CA VAL A 174 3.45 12.01 5.05
C VAL A 174 3.87 13.42 5.44
N VAL A 175 2.93 14.24 5.92
CA VAL A 175 3.17 15.65 6.23
C VAL A 175 3.99 15.80 7.50
N SER A 176 3.61 15.11 8.57
CA SER A 176 4.36 15.12 9.83
C SER A 176 5.79 14.60 9.66
N ILE A 177 5.97 13.61 8.77
CA ILE A 177 7.29 13.09 8.43
C ILE A 177 8.13 14.13 7.67
N MET A 178 7.52 14.86 6.73
CA MET A 178 8.22 15.89 5.96
C MET A 178 8.57 17.10 6.82
N ASP A 179 7.71 17.48 7.76
CA ASP A 179 7.94 18.60 8.69
C ASP A 179 8.91 18.26 9.84
N GLY A 180 9.20 16.95 10.04
CA GLY A 180 10.12 16.49 11.09
C GLY A 180 9.56 16.59 12.50
N THR A 181 8.23 16.57 12.65
CA THR A 181 7.49 16.60 13.92
C THR A 181 7.02 15.21 14.35
N THR A 182 7.88 14.21 14.23
CA THR A 182 7.62 12.82 14.68
C THR A 182 7.96 12.62 16.14
#